data_e23359ca2fe1ccfbc1d2fc97ccb914cf
#
_entry.id   e23359ca2fe1ccfbc1d2fc97ccb914cf
#
_cell.length_a   1.000
_cell.length_b   1.000
_cell.length_c   1.000
_cell.angle_alpha   90.00
_cell.angle_beta   90.00
_cell.angle_gamma   90.00
#
_symmetry.space_group_name_H-M   'P 1'
#
loop_
_entity.id
_entity.type
_entity.pdbx_description
1 polymer ?
#
loop_
_entity_poly.entity_id
_entity_poly.type
_entity_poly.pdbx_seq_one_letter_code
_entity_poly.pdbx_strand_id
1 'polypeptide(L)'
;MVVVMPAATSKAHAPKVEFFDIAAQVNTDPKGFRRSVDEFRRLSPSRLYMRRGMDHPKFGYLESFLLADAGLRISIYHFRPGVRLEHVRYVDIVDIDRTNDNCWKVTDLYLDILQSPVDGDAVAPLPEGAATEVLVEDVDELVAAHQEGLISDDQTERAIERALHSRAAIAACGDSVDRWLSRLNLGQAWADHVVLSPAMAD
;
A
#
# COMPACT_ATOMS: atom_id res chain seq x y z
N MET A 1 -21.62 -23.56 -24.49
CA MET A 1 -21.22 -24.35 -23.30
C MET A 1 -20.03 -23.62 -22.69
N VAL A 2 -20.27 -22.80 -21.63
CA VAL A 2 -19.20 -22.09 -20.94
C VAL A 2 -18.56 -23.09 -19.99
N VAL A 3 -17.30 -23.44 -20.26
CA VAL A 3 -16.51 -24.28 -19.35
C VAL A 3 -16.05 -23.34 -18.24
N VAL A 4 -16.73 -23.41 -17.09
CA VAL A 4 -16.26 -22.79 -15.85
C VAL A 4 -15.13 -23.70 -15.36
N MET A 5 -13.89 -23.25 -15.56
CA MET A 5 -12.73 -23.88 -14.92
C MET A 5 -12.88 -23.65 -13.40
N PRO A 6 -12.73 -24.68 -12.55
CA PRO A 6 -12.67 -24.47 -11.11
C PRO A 6 -11.44 -23.57 -10.83
N ALA A 7 -11.68 -22.43 -10.17
CA ALA A 7 -10.60 -21.63 -9.64
C ALA A 7 -9.75 -22.51 -8.73
N ALA A 8 -8.45 -22.55 -8.94
CA ALA A 8 -7.54 -23.15 -7.98
C ALA A 8 -7.78 -22.43 -6.64
N THR A 9 -8.20 -23.15 -5.61
CA THR A 9 -8.35 -22.61 -4.27
C THR A 9 -6.96 -22.24 -3.77
N SER A 10 -6.59 -20.97 -3.97
CA SER A 10 -5.41 -20.41 -3.31
C SER A 10 -5.68 -20.50 -1.81
N LYS A 11 -4.79 -21.14 -1.07
CA LYS A 11 -4.85 -21.11 0.39
C LYS A 11 -4.44 -19.72 0.84
N ALA A 12 -5.33 -19.00 1.53
CA ALA A 12 -5.03 -17.66 2.02
C ALA A 12 -3.91 -17.71 3.08
N HIS A 13 -3.03 -16.71 3.06
CA HIS A 13 -2.09 -16.50 4.16
C HIS A 13 -2.78 -15.76 5.31
N ALA A 14 -2.23 -15.86 6.53
CA ALA A 14 -2.71 -15.04 7.65
C ALA A 14 -2.53 -13.54 7.30
N PRO A 15 -3.43 -12.65 7.81
CA PRO A 15 -3.30 -11.21 7.58
C PRO A 15 -1.89 -10.72 7.92
N LYS A 16 -1.28 -9.96 7.03
CA LYS A 16 0.03 -9.35 7.28
C LYS A 16 -0.11 -8.25 8.33
N VAL A 17 0.79 -8.23 9.29
CA VAL A 17 0.78 -7.23 10.38
C VAL A 17 2.11 -6.50 10.39
N GLU A 18 2.04 -5.17 10.40
CA GLU A 18 3.18 -4.28 10.55
C GLU A 18 3.04 -3.41 11.79
N PHE A 19 4.17 -3.02 12.37
CA PHE A 19 4.22 -2.09 13.48
C PHE A 19 5.05 -0.86 13.11
N PHE A 20 4.52 0.31 13.45
CA PHE A 20 5.14 1.61 13.21
C PHE A 20 5.43 2.24 14.57
N ASP A 21 6.60 1.95 15.13
CA ASP A 21 7.07 2.48 16.39
C ASP A 21 7.66 3.88 16.19
N ILE A 22 6.84 4.89 16.44
CA ILE A 22 7.16 6.29 16.21
C ILE A 22 8.24 6.76 17.19
N ALA A 23 8.16 6.30 18.45
CA ALA A 23 9.11 6.68 19.48
C ALA A 23 10.51 6.10 19.23
N ALA A 24 10.57 4.86 18.77
CA ALA A 24 11.82 4.19 18.45
C ALA A 24 12.35 4.48 17.04
N GLN A 25 11.60 5.18 16.20
CA GLN A 25 11.94 5.38 14.76
C GLN A 25 12.14 4.05 14.03
N VAL A 26 11.23 3.09 14.24
CA VAL A 26 11.33 1.74 13.67
C VAL A 26 10.00 1.32 13.02
N ASN A 27 10.08 0.77 11.83
CA ASN A 27 9.01 -0.01 11.22
C ASN A 27 9.38 -1.50 11.31
N THR A 28 8.48 -2.32 11.86
CA THR A 28 8.63 -3.78 11.86
C THR A 28 7.74 -4.34 10.77
N ASP A 29 8.34 -4.93 9.74
CA ASP A 29 7.62 -5.46 8.59
C ASP A 29 6.87 -6.78 8.92
N PRO A 30 6.01 -7.32 8.01
CA PRO A 30 5.23 -8.53 8.29
C PRO A 30 6.09 -9.79 8.54
N LYS A 31 7.35 -9.78 8.12
CA LYS A 31 8.30 -10.88 8.37
C LYS A 31 9.03 -10.73 9.70
N GLY A 32 8.74 -9.65 10.46
CA GLY A 32 9.37 -9.36 11.75
C GLY A 32 10.71 -8.61 11.65
N PHE A 33 11.15 -8.20 10.46
CA PHE A 33 12.37 -7.41 10.34
C PHE A 33 12.16 -5.98 10.81
N ARG A 34 13.02 -5.52 11.69
CA ARG A 34 13.04 -4.14 12.19
C ARG A 34 13.83 -3.26 11.24
N ARG A 35 13.16 -2.23 10.72
CA ARG A 35 13.74 -1.29 9.76
C ARG A 35 13.81 0.10 10.40
N SER A 36 14.97 0.74 10.37
CA SER A 36 15.09 2.13 10.77
C SER A 36 14.26 3.02 9.85
N VAL A 37 13.59 4.01 10.44
CA VAL A 37 12.76 4.98 9.72
C VAL A 37 13.47 6.32 9.74
N ASP A 38 13.60 6.95 8.57
CA ASP A 38 14.27 8.24 8.41
C ASP A 38 13.39 9.37 8.95
N GLU A 39 12.07 9.24 8.75
CA GLU A 39 11.08 10.22 9.23
C GLU A 39 9.75 9.56 9.54
N PHE A 40 9.23 9.85 10.73
CA PHE A 40 7.81 9.82 11.03
C PHE A 40 7.30 11.26 11.19
N ARG A 41 6.24 11.61 10.48
CA ARG A 41 5.59 12.91 10.59
C ARG A 41 4.10 12.73 10.86
N ARG A 42 3.66 13.11 12.05
CA ARG A 42 2.25 13.10 12.41
C ARG A 42 1.54 14.28 11.74
N LEU A 43 0.59 13.98 10.86
CA LEU A 43 -0.17 14.97 10.09
C LEU A 43 -1.43 15.41 10.83
N SER A 44 -2.03 14.48 11.57
CA SER A 44 -3.18 14.67 12.48
C SER A 44 -3.22 13.55 13.51
N PRO A 45 -4.15 13.55 14.47
CA PRO A 45 -4.31 12.42 15.39
C PRO A 45 -4.56 11.08 14.70
N SER A 46 -5.12 11.07 13.48
CA SER A 46 -5.46 9.85 12.72
C SER A 46 -4.62 9.62 11.47
N ARG A 47 -3.61 10.47 11.21
CA ARG A 47 -2.82 10.41 9.99
C ARG A 47 -1.34 10.53 10.28
N LEU A 48 -0.57 9.59 9.77
CA LEU A 48 0.88 9.49 9.92
C LEU A 48 1.54 9.34 8.54
N TYR A 49 2.61 10.08 8.31
CA TYR A 49 3.52 9.86 7.21
C TYR A 49 4.77 9.16 7.70
N MET A 50 5.31 8.25 6.91
CA MET A 50 6.55 7.53 7.17
C MET A 50 7.38 7.44 5.90
N ARG A 51 8.71 7.57 6.03
CA ARG A 51 9.64 7.22 4.96
C ARG A 51 10.88 6.52 5.48
N ARG A 52 11.41 5.59 4.68
CA ARG A 52 12.61 4.81 5.01
C ARG A 52 13.30 4.22 3.79
N GLY A 53 14.56 3.89 3.95
CA GLY A 53 15.30 3.07 2.99
C GLY A 53 14.75 1.64 2.89
N MET A 54 15.00 1.01 1.74
CA MET A 54 14.70 -0.40 1.49
C MET A 54 15.88 -1.08 0.81
N ASP A 55 16.22 -2.27 1.30
CA ASP A 55 17.29 -3.13 0.80
C ASP A 55 16.82 -4.15 -0.27
N HIS A 56 15.65 -3.90 -0.87
CA HIS A 56 15.04 -4.79 -1.85
C HIS A 56 15.72 -4.64 -3.24
N PRO A 57 15.86 -5.72 -4.04
CA PRO A 57 16.49 -5.65 -5.36
C PRO A 57 15.76 -4.76 -6.36
N LYS A 58 14.42 -4.66 -6.30
CA LYS A 58 13.62 -3.85 -7.24
C LYS A 58 13.48 -2.39 -6.82
N PHE A 59 13.41 -2.08 -5.54
CA PHE A 59 13.19 -0.72 -5.02
C PHE A 59 14.07 -0.43 -3.82
N GLY A 60 14.51 0.81 -3.69
CA GLY A 60 15.49 1.22 -2.68
C GLY A 60 14.93 2.18 -1.62
N TYR A 61 13.69 2.64 -1.73
CA TYR A 61 13.08 3.55 -0.77
C TYR A 61 11.55 3.37 -0.73
N LEU A 62 10.95 3.65 0.42
CA LEU A 62 9.51 3.56 0.66
C LEU A 62 9.04 4.82 1.37
N GLU A 63 7.94 5.37 0.89
CA GLU A 63 7.15 6.36 1.60
C GLU A 63 5.71 5.87 1.76
N SER A 64 5.07 6.14 2.89
CA SER A 64 3.71 5.72 3.15
C SER A 64 2.93 6.76 3.96
N PHE A 65 1.66 6.94 3.60
CA PHE A 65 0.65 7.57 4.45
C PHE A 65 -0.19 6.50 5.12
N LEU A 66 -0.34 6.58 6.42
CA LEU A 66 -1.25 5.78 7.22
C LEU A 66 -2.45 6.65 7.58
N LEU A 67 -3.63 6.33 7.06
CA LEU A 67 -4.87 7.07 7.25
C LEU A 67 -5.84 6.22 8.09
N ALA A 68 -5.72 6.29 9.41
CA ALA A 68 -6.52 5.46 10.31
C ALA A 68 -8.01 5.81 10.28
N ASP A 69 -8.34 7.07 9.95
CA ASP A 69 -9.72 7.54 9.73
C ASP A 69 -10.37 6.96 8.45
N ALA A 70 -9.56 6.56 7.48
CA ALA A 70 -10.01 5.95 6.23
C ALA A 70 -9.75 4.43 6.16
N GLY A 71 -8.91 3.89 7.04
CA GLY A 71 -8.47 2.49 6.98
C GLY A 71 -7.61 2.19 5.76
N LEU A 72 -6.69 3.08 5.45
CA LEU A 72 -5.85 3.02 4.26
C LEU A 72 -4.37 3.21 4.60
N ARG A 73 -3.52 2.50 3.88
CA ARG A 73 -2.10 2.83 3.73
C ARG A 73 -1.84 3.15 2.26
N ILE A 74 -1.29 4.32 1.97
CA ILE A 74 -1.00 4.76 0.60
C ILE A 74 0.50 4.91 0.48
N SER A 75 1.10 4.19 -0.47
CA SER A 75 2.55 4.04 -0.57
C SER A 75 3.08 4.38 -1.96
N ILE A 76 4.32 4.89 -1.99
CA ILE A 76 5.17 4.90 -3.16
C ILE A 76 6.43 4.08 -2.86
N TYR A 77 6.70 3.11 -3.72
CA TYR A 77 7.95 2.39 -3.77
C TYR A 77 8.84 3.03 -4.83
N HIS A 78 9.99 3.55 -4.42
CA HIS A 78 10.95 4.14 -5.36
C HIS A 78 11.76 3.02 -6.01
N PHE A 79 11.33 2.63 -7.20
CA PHE A 79 11.99 1.60 -7.98
C PHE A 79 13.37 2.04 -8.44
N ARG A 80 14.28 1.10 -8.55
CA ARG A 80 15.61 1.35 -9.07
C ARG A 80 15.54 1.63 -10.59
N PRO A 81 16.40 2.51 -11.12
CA PRO A 81 16.43 2.80 -12.56
C PRO A 81 16.55 1.52 -13.40
N GLY A 82 15.75 1.43 -14.47
CA GLY A 82 15.74 0.29 -15.38
C GLY A 82 14.97 -0.94 -14.89
N VAL A 83 14.42 -0.91 -13.69
CA VAL A 83 13.56 -1.99 -13.18
C VAL A 83 12.15 -1.81 -13.72
N ARG A 84 11.50 -2.92 -14.14
CA ARG A 84 10.10 -2.94 -14.55
C ARG A 84 9.20 -2.42 -13.44
N LEU A 85 8.30 -1.51 -13.79
CA LEU A 85 7.33 -0.94 -12.87
C LEU A 85 6.09 -1.84 -12.77
N GLU A 86 5.85 -2.40 -11.61
CA GLU A 86 4.63 -3.14 -11.31
C GLU A 86 3.49 -2.19 -10.96
N HIS A 87 3.81 -1.07 -10.30
CA HIS A 87 2.88 -0.01 -9.94
C HIS A 87 3.64 1.30 -9.72
N VAL A 88 2.92 2.42 -9.76
CA VAL A 88 3.44 3.76 -9.42
C VAL A 88 2.91 4.25 -8.08
N ARG A 89 1.70 3.82 -7.70
CA ARG A 89 1.09 4.04 -6.38
C ARG A 89 0.42 2.76 -5.90
N TYR A 90 0.50 2.54 -4.62
CA TYR A 90 -0.04 1.36 -3.96
C TYR A 90 -0.95 1.81 -2.79
N VAL A 91 -2.18 1.35 -2.76
CA VAL A 91 -3.13 1.65 -1.69
C VAL A 91 -3.58 0.34 -1.09
N ASP A 92 -3.05 0.03 0.09
CA ASP A 92 -3.48 -1.13 0.88
C ASP A 92 -4.76 -0.77 1.65
N ILE A 93 -5.72 -1.66 1.67
CA ILE A 93 -6.89 -1.60 2.55
C ILE A 93 -6.52 -2.27 3.87
N VAL A 94 -6.57 -1.51 4.97
CA VAL A 94 -5.99 -1.94 6.24
C VAL A 94 -6.89 -1.61 7.43
N ASP A 95 -6.72 -2.34 8.52
CA ASP A 95 -7.13 -1.89 9.87
C ASP A 95 -5.92 -1.28 10.58
N ILE A 96 -6.09 -0.07 11.15
CA ILE A 96 -5.03 0.64 11.86
C ILE A 96 -5.44 0.82 13.32
N ASP A 97 -4.78 0.08 14.21
CA ASP A 97 -4.90 0.22 15.65
C ASP A 97 -3.91 1.26 16.17
N ARG A 98 -4.41 2.27 16.88
CA ARG A 98 -3.67 3.38 17.48
C ARG A 98 -3.89 3.47 18.99
N THR A 99 -4.29 2.37 19.63
CA THR A 99 -4.47 2.34 21.11
C THR A 99 -3.18 2.71 21.83
N ASN A 100 -2.03 2.46 21.20
CA ASN A 100 -0.75 3.04 21.59
C ASN A 100 -0.37 4.15 20.60
N ASP A 101 -0.44 5.40 21.04
CA ASP A 101 -0.12 6.56 20.21
C ASP A 101 1.33 6.57 19.67
N ASN A 102 2.25 5.92 20.36
CA ASN A 102 3.65 5.85 19.97
C ASN A 102 3.99 4.63 19.09
N CYS A 103 3.07 3.68 18.97
CA CYS A 103 3.27 2.49 18.15
C CYS A 103 1.95 2.08 17.50
N TRP A 104 1.81 2.35 16.20
CA TRP A 104 0.63 1.98 15.44
C TRP A 104 0.77 0.55 14.91
N LYS A 105 -0.30 -0.24 15.02
CA LYS A 105 -0.37 -1.57 14.42
C LYS A 105 -1.25 -1.49 13.18
N VAL A 106 -0.73 -1.94 12.05
CA VAL A 106 -1.43 -2.01 10.76
C VAL A 106 -1.65 -3.48 10.42
N THR A 107 -2.90 -3.85 10.16
CA THR A 107 -3.29 -5.20 9.72
C THR A 107 -3.86 -5.10 8.32
N ASP A 108 -3.26 -5.82 7.39
CA ASP A 108 -3.68 -5.94 6.00
C ASP A 108 -5.04 -6.66 5.89
N LEU A 109 -5.94 -6.12 5.07
CA LEU A 109 -7.26 -6.71 4.78
C LEU A 109 -7.33 -7.22 3.34
N TYR A 110 -6.21 -7.58 2.75
CA TYR A 110 -6.00 -8.24 1.46
C TYR A 110 -6.26 -7.39 0.22
N LEU A 111 -7.31 -6.53 0.20
CA LEU A 111 -7.61 -5.75 -1.00
C LEU A 111 -6.60 -4.64 -1.21
N ASP A 112 -6.12 -4.54 -2.43
CA ASP A 112 -5.20 -3.51 -2.88
C ASP A 112 -5.81 -2.68 -4.03
N ILE A 113 -5.45 -1.39 -4.09
CA ILE A 113 -5.75 -0.54 -5.24
C ILE A 113 -4.40 -0.10 -5.82
N LEU A 114 -4.12 -0.57 -7.03
CA LEU A 114 -2.87 -0.26 -7.71
C LEU A 114 -3.10 0.77 -8.82
N GLN A 115 -2.29 1.82 -8.84
CA GLN A 115 -2.12 2.65 -10.02
C GLN A 115 -0.85 2.16 -10.74
N SER A 116 -1.03 1.57 -11.91
CA SER A 116 0.02 0.89 -12.68
C SER A 116 0.17 1.50 -14.06
N PRO A 117 1.36 1.43 -14.70
CA PRO A 117 1.50 1.81 -16.09
C PRO A 117 0.61 0.93 -16.98
N VAL A 118 -0.05 1.53 -17.97
CA VAL A 118 -0.79 0.77 -19.00
C VAL A 118 0.18 -0.05 -19.86
N ASP A 119 1.38 0.47 -20.11
CA ASP A 119 2.46 -0.29 -20.72
C ASP A 119 3.07 -1.23 -19.68
N GLY A 120 2.74 -2.52 -19.77
CA GLY A 120 3.22 -3.54 -18.86
C GLY A 120 4.73 -3.78 -18.87
N ASP A 121 5.46 -3.24 -19.86
CA ASP A 121 6.92 -3.29 -19.95
C ASP A 121 7.60 -1.98 -19.53
N ALA A 122 6.82 -1.01 -19.02
CA ALA A 122 7.35 0.26 -18.51
C ALA A 122 8.40 0.03 -17.41
N VAL A 123 9.49 0.81 -17.49
CA VAL A 123 10.59 0.75 -16.50
C VAL A 123 10.76 2.07 -15.76
N ALA A 124 11.33 2.01 -14.57
CA ALA A 124 11.61 3.19 -13.76
C ALA A 124 12.79 4.02 -14.33
N PRO A 125 12.73 5.38 -14.29
CA PRO A 125 11.57 6.18 -13.90
C PRO A 125 10.49 6.22 -14.98
N LEU A 126 9.21 6.24 -14.58
CA LEU A 126 8.11 6.38 -15.53
C LEU A 126 8.17 7.76 -16.20
N PRO A 127 8.09 7.86 -17.54
CA PRO A 127 8.06 9.13 -18.23
C PRO A 127 6.88 10.01 -17.80
N GLU A 128 7.09 11.34 -17.77
CA GLU A 128 6.01 12.28 -17.50
C GLU A 128 4.90 12.15 -18.55
N GLY A 129 3.65 12.09 -18.09
CA GLY A 129 2.49 11.94 -18.95
C GLY A 129 2.23 10.51 -19.46
N ALA A 130 3.01 9.52 -19.01
CA ALA A 130 2.74 8.12 -19.33
C ALA A 130 1.35 7.71 -18.82
N ALA A 131 0.62 6.93 -19.62
CA ALA A 131 -0.71 6.45 -19.27
C ALA A 131 -0.64 5.45 -18.11
N THR A 132 -1.54 5.63 -17.14
CA THR A 132 -1.72 4.69 -16.03
C THR A 132 -3.18 4.27 -15.90
N GLU A 133 -3.40 3.10 -15.35
CA GLU A 133 -4.72 2.58 -14.96
C GLU A 133 -4.78 2.32 -13.47
N VAL A 134 -5.99 2.26 -12.92
CA VAL A 134 -6.21 2.01 -11.49
C VAL A 134 -7.14 0.81 -11.33
N LEU A 135 -6.63 -0.26 -10.75
CA LEU A 135 -7.33 -1.52 -10.55
C LEU A 135 -7.45 -1.86 -9.06
N VAL A 136 -8.49 -2.62 -8.71
CA VAL A 136 -8.61 -3.29 -7.41
C VAL A 136 -8.16 -4.72 -7.60
N GLU A 137 -7.22 -5.18 -6.79
CA GLU A 137 -6.61 -6.51 -6.87
C GLU A 137 -6.87 -7.32 -5.60
N ASP A 138 -6.53 -8.61 -5.67
CA ASP A 138 -6.54 -9.59 -4.56
C ASP A 138 -7.94 -9.89 -3.97
N VAL A 139 -8.99 -9.73 -4.77
CA VAL A 139 -10.37 -10.08 -4.38
C VAL A 139 -10.51 -11.56 -4.06
N ASP A 140 -9.80 -12.44 -4.78
CA ASP A 140 -9.76 -13.88 -4.53
C ASP A 140 -9.05 -14.21 -3.22
N GLU A 141 -8.01 -13.50 -2.83
CA GLU A 141 -7.34 -13.65 -1.55
C GLU A 141 -8.24 -13.22 -0.38
N LEU A 142 -8.96 -12.09 -0.52
CA LEU A 142 -9.97 -11.66 0.46
C LEU A 142 -11.04 -12.73 0.67
N VAL A 143 -11.61 -13.27 -0.42
CA VAL A 143 -12.64 -14.30 -0.37
C VAL A 143 -12.12 -15.58 0.29
N ALA A 144 -10.90 -16.01 -0.06
CA ALA A 144 -10.28 -17.18 0.54
C ALA A 144 -10.03 -16.97 2.05
N ALA A 145 -9.50 -15.81 2.44
CA ALA A 145 -9.26 -15.47 3.85
C ALA A 145 -10.54 -15.45 4.68
N HIS A 146 -11.62 -14.91 4.14
CA HIS A 146 -12.93 -14.94 4.78
C HIS A 146 -13.45 -16.37 4.93
N GLN A 147 -13.38 -17.20 3.88
CA GLN A 147 -13.83 -18.60 3.92
C GLN A 147 -13.02 -19.46 4.89
N GLU A 148 -11.74 -19.17 5.07
CA GLU A 148 -10.87 -19.83 6.04
C GLU A 148 -11.01 -19.27 7.46
N GLY A 149 -11.84 -18.24 7.68
CA GLY A 149 -12.06 -17.61 8.98
C GLY A 149 -10.86 -16.82 9.51
N LEU A 150 -9.97 -16.38 8.62
CA LEU A 150 -8.80 -15.56 8.96
C LEU A 150 -9.17 -14.10 9.21
N ILE A 151 -10.29 -13.66 8.63
CA ILE A 151 -10.92 -12.35 8.86
C ILE A 151 -12.42 -12.55 9.11
N SER A 152 -13.01 -11.64 9.89
CA SER A 152 -14.45 -11.68 10.21
C SER A 152 -15.31 -11.10 9.09
N ASP A 153 -16.64 -11.34 9.16
CA ASP A 153 -17.64 -10.72 8.28
C ASP A 153 -17.49 -9.20 8.28
N ASP A 154 -17.38 -8.58 9.47
CA ASP A 154 -17.22 -7.14 9.63
C ASP A 154 -15.93 -6.61 8.97
N GLN A 155 -14.82 -7.36 9.04
CA GLN A 155 -13.58 -6.99 8.39
C GLN A 155 -13.70 -7.10 6.88
N THR A 156 -14.34 -8.15 6.39
CA THR A 156 -14.59 -8.36 4.96
C THR A 156 -15.46 -7.24 4.38
N GLU A 157 -16.57 -6.90 5.05
CA GLU A 157 -17.47 -5.83 4.64
C GLU A 157 -16.72 -4.48 4.59
N ARG A 158 -16.01 -4.14 5.68
CA ARG A 158 -15.19 -2.91 5.71
C ARG A 158 -14.13 -2.86 4.61
N ALA A 159 -13.47 -3.98 4.32
CA ALA A 159 -12.47 -4.02 3.25
C ALA A 159 -13.10 -3.69 1.90
N ILE A 160 -14.23 -4.31 1.57
CA ILE A 160 -14.96 -4.06 0.33
C ILE A 160 -15.44 -2.61 0.25
N GLU A 161 -16.08 -2.10 1.31
CA GLU A 161 -16.58 -0.71 1.33
C GLU A 161 -15.45 0.31 1.13
N ARG A 162 -14.33 0.15 1.84
CA ARG A 162 -13.15 1.04 1.73
C ARG A 162 -12.57 1.00 0.32
N ALA A 163 -12.42 -0.20 -0.26
CA ALA A 163 -11.90 -0.35 -1.62
C ALA A 163 -12.80 0.34 -2.65
N LEU A 164 -14.13 0.12 -2.58
CA LEU A 164 -15.10 0.73 -3.49
C LEU A 164 -15.14 2.26 -3.35
N HIS A 165 -15.17 2.78 -2.13
CA HIS A 165 -15.17 4.22 -1.88
C HIS A 165 -13.87 4.87 -2.36
N SER A 166 -12.72 4.28 -2.06
CA SER A 166 -11.41 4.79 -2.48
C SER A 166 -11.27 4.76 -4.01
N ARG A 167 -11.64 3.64 -4.64
CA ARG A 167 -11.60 3.53 -6.11
C ARG A 167 -12.49 4.56 -6.80
N ALA A 168 -13.72 4.78 -6.28
CA ALA A 168 -14.63 5.80 -6.80
C ALA A 168 -14.06 7.22 -6.61
N ALA A 169 -13.44 7.51 -5.46
CA ALA A 169 -12.83 8.80 -5.20
C ALA A 169 -11.61 9.06 -6.10
N ILE A 170 -10.79 8.05 -6.36
CA ILE A 170 -9.66 8.12 -7.30
C ILE A 170 -10.18 8.36 -8.73
N ALA A 171 -11.24 7.66 -9.16
CA ALA A 171 -11.88 7.88 -10.46
C ALA A 171 -12.38 9.32 -10.63
N ALA A 172 -13.00 9.88 -9.60
CA ALA A 172 -13.44 11.28 -9.58
C ALA A 172 -12.28 12.29 -9.66
N CYS A 173 -11.04 11.81 -9.48
CA CYS A 173 -9.80 12.58 -9.66
C CYS A 173 -9.10 12.24 -10.99
N GLY A 174 -9.81 11.63 -11.96
CA GLY A 174 -9.27 11.24 -13.27
C GLY A 174 -8.22 10.14 -13.15
N ASP A 175 -8.51 9.12 -12.36
CA ASP A 175 -7.67 7.95 -12.10
C ASP A 175 -6.23 8.31 -11.65
N SER A 176 -6.12 9.32 -10.79
CA SER A 176 -4.84 9.77 -10.22
C SER A 176 -4.89 9.76 -8.70
N VAL A 177 -4.09 8.88 -8.11
CA VAL A 177 -3.92 8.80 -6.65
C VAL A 177 -3.34 10.11 -6.10
N ASP A 178 -2.39 10.75 -6.79
CA ASP A 178 -1.79 12.02 -6.33
C ASP A 178 -2.80 13.17 -6.32
N ARG A 179 -3.68 13.26 -7.33
CA ARG A 179 -4.77 14.24 -7.34
C ARG A 179 -5.79 13.97 -6.22
N TRP A 180 -6.05 12.71 -5.93
CA TRP A 180 -6.89 12.32 -4.80
C TRP A 180 -6.25 12.70 -3.46
N LEU A 181 -4.96 12.41 -3.26
CA LEU A 181 -4.20 12.84 -2.05
C LEU A 181 -4.26 14.35 -1.85
N SER A 182 -4.16 15.13 -2.93
CA SER A 182 -4.28 16.60 -2.86
C SER A 182 -5.65 17.03 -2.33
N ARG A 183 -6.74 16.33 -2.70
CA ARG A 183 -8.09 16.60 -2.15
C ARG A 183 -8.23 16.20 -0.68
N LEU A 184 -7.44 15.25 -0.21
CA LEU A 184 -7.37 14.88 1.21
C LEU A 184 -6.51 15.85 2.04
N ASN A 185 -6.04 16.97 1.45
CA ASN A 185 -5.06 17.90 2.02
C ASN A 185 -3.72 17.24 2.36
N LEU A 186 -3.36 16.21 1.61
CA LEU A 186 -2.07 15.52 1.67
C LEU A 186 -1.20 15.90 0.46
N GLY A 187 -1.51 17.02 -0.20
CA GLY A 187 -0.75 17.55 -1.35
C GLY A 187 0.69 17.92 -0.95
N GLN A 188 1.64 17.74 -1.84
CA GLN A 188 3.09 17.75 -1.61
C GLN A 188 3.54 16.68 -0.60
N ALA A 189 2.97 15.54 -0.74
CA ALA A 189 3.06 14.44 0.18
C ALA A 189 4.41 13.73 0.09
N TRP A 190 4.89 13.49 -1.12
CA TRP A 190 6.09 12.69 -1.36
C TRP A 190 7.35 13.57 -1.34
N ALA A 191 8.47 12.97 -0.96
CA ALA A 191 9.75 13.68 -0.97
C ALA A 191 10.20 14.00 -2.40
N ASP A 192 10.65 15.24 -2.63
CA ASP A 192 11.15 15.68 -3.94
C ASP A 192 12.36 14.86 -4.40
N HIS A 193 13.19 14.44 -3.43
CA HIS A 193 14.37 13.64 -3.67
C HIS A 193 14.54 12.57 -2.61
N VAL A 194 14.80 11.34 -3.05
CA VAL A 194 15.16 10.21 -2.17
C VAL A 194 16.49 9.63 -2.60
N VAL A 195 17.28 9.18 -1.63
CA VAL A 195 18.51 8.41 -1.86
C VAL A 195 18.15 6.93 -1.69
N LEU A 196 18.27 6.17 -2.78
CA LEU A 196 17.96 4.74 -2.75
C LEU A 196 19.01 4.00 -1.90
N SER A 197 18.56 3.24 -0.92
CA SER A 197 19.44 2.35 -0.16
C SER A 197 20.04 1.28 -1.08
N PRO A 198 21.27 0.81 -0.80
CA PRO A 198 21.84 -0.33 -1.53
C PRO A 198 20.89 -1.55 -1.49
N ALA A 199 20.85 -2.33 -2.58
CA ALA A 199 20.23 -3.63 -2.53
C ALA A 199 21.08 -4.58 -1.68
N MET A 200 20.42 -5.47 -0.90
CA MET A 200 21.17 -6.58 -0.32
C MET A 200 21.75 -7.43 -1.47
N ALA A 201 23.00 -7.82 -1.33
CA ALA A 201 23.57 -8.86 -2.19
C ALA A 201 22.90 -10.19 -1.84
N ASP A 202 22.54 -10.94 -2.89
CA ASP A 202 22.02 -12.29 -2.76
C ASP A 202 23.03 -13.24 -2.09
#